data_102d13e571a333278e2eaf541cbb682e
#
_entry.id   102d13e571a333278e2eaf541cbb682e
#
_cell.length_a   1.000
_cell.length_b   1.000
_cell.length_c   1.000
_cell.angle_alpha   90.00
_cell.angle_beta   90.00
_cell.angle_gamma   90.00
#
_symmetry.space_group_name_H-M   'P 1'
#
loop_
_entity.id
_entity.type
_entity.pdbx_description
1 polymer ?
#
loop_
_entity_poly.entity_id
_entity_poly.type
_entity_poly.pdbx_seq_one_letter_code
_entity_poly.pdbx_strand_id
1 'polypeptide(L)'
;MAYRTDLAVELLENLRGRDELSGVSEREYEREGLHIHEAEVTTERAAQLLGKPCGRYLTLSLEALSRREEEAFPRSVRVLAALIETLLPPLDSAAPVLIAGLGSRSITPDAVGPRSADHVIATRHLISRSPEFFASWRPVLSLIHI
;
A
#
# COMPACT_ATOMS: atom_id res chain seq x y z
N MET A 1 24.14 -14.75 -4.65
CA MET A 1 22.90 -14.76 -3.84
C MET A 1 22.23 -13.42 -4.13
N ALA A 2 21.20 -13.41 -4.98
CA ALA A 2 20.53 -12.15 -5.33
C ALA A 2 19.65 -11.74 -4.14
N TYR A 3 19.96 -10.61 -3.53
CA TYR A 3 19.05 -9.96 -2.57
C TYR A 3 17.78 -9.62 -3.35
N ARG A 4 16.69 -10.29 -3.01
CA ARG A 4 15.35 -9.87 -3.45
C ARG A 4 14.96 -8.69 -2.59
N THR A 5 15.24 -7.49 -3.08
CA THR A 5 14.67 -6.29 -2.49
C THR A 5 13.24 -6.16 -3.00
N ASP A 6 12.28 -6.07 -2.08
CA ASP A 6 10.86 -5.90 -2.44
C ASP A 6 10.53 -4.46 -2.88
N LEU A 7 11.49 -3.55 -2.79
CA LEU A 7 11.31 -2.16 -3.14
C LEU A 7 11.45 -1.96 -4.66
N ALA A 8 10.39 -1.49 -5.29
CA ALA A 8 10.39 -1.16 -6.72
C ALA A 8 11.47 -0.11 -7.06
N VAL A 9 11.77 0.80 -6.14
CA VAL A 9 12.80 1.85 -6.26
C VAL A 9 14.19 1.27 -6.52
N GLU A 10 14.64 0.31 -5.70
CA GLU A 10 15.98 -0.27 -5.84
C GLU A 10 16.14 -1.07 -7.15
N LEU A 11 15.06 -1.70 -7.63
CA LEU A 11 15.06 -2.38 -8.91
C LEU A 11 15.16 -1.40 -10.08
N LEU A 12 14.46 -0.27 -9.98
CA LEU A 12 14.48 0.78 -11.00
C LEU A 12 15.84 1.50 -11.05
N GLU A 13 16.46 1.78 -9.90
CA GLU A 13 17.80 2.37 -9.84
C GLU A 13 18.85 1.47 -10.52
N ASN A 14 18.78 0.17 -10.32
CA ASN A 14 19.69 -0.79 -10.95
C ASN A 14 19.50 -0.91 -12.47
N LEU A 15 18.36 -0.49 -12.98
CA LEU A 15 18.01 -0.54 -14.41
C LEU A 15 18.08 0.84 -15.09
N ARG A 16 18.26 1.93 -14.33
CA ARG A 16 18.52 3.27 -14.87
C ARG A 16 19.79 3.24 -15.72
N GLY A 17 19.63 3.47 -17.00
CA GLY A 17 20.72 3.45 -17.99
C GLY A 17 20.60 2.36 -19.06
N ARG A 18 19.59 1.52 -19.00
CA ARG A 18 19.22 0.62 -20.09
C ARG A 18 18.03 1.21 -20.84
N ASP A 19 18.17 1.41 -22.14
CA ASP A 19 17.08 1.85 -23.06
C ASP A 19 15.83 0.93 -23.03
N GLU A 20 15.84 -0.09 -22.19
CA GLU A 20 14.84 -1.16 -22.10
C GLU A 20 13.66 -0.87 -21.18
N LEU A 21 13.64 0.25 -20.45
CA LEU A 21 12.55 0.60 -19.50
C LEU A 21 11.35 1.31 -20.15
N SER A 22 11.14 1.12 -21.45
CA SER A 22 9.90 1.54 -22.08
C SER A 22 8.70 0.87 -21.41
N GLY A 23 7.81 1.69 -20.82
CA GLY A 23 6.63 1.19 -20.11
C GLY A 23 6.74 1.27 -18.57
N VAL A 24 7.72 2.03 -18.06
CA VAL A 24 7.77 2.44 -16.66
C VAL A 24 7.78 3.96 -16.58
N SER A 25 6.91 4.54 -15.79
CA SER A 25 6.95 5.95 -15.41
C SER A 25 7.25 6.10 -13.93
N GLU A 26 8.05 7.11 -13.59
CA GLU A 26 8.43 7.40 -12.22
C GLU A 26 8.12 8.85 -11.89
N ARG A 27 7.71 9.09 -10.65
CA ARG A 27 7.48 10.42 -10.11
C ARG A 27 7.88 10.47 -8.64
N GLU A 28 8.63 11.49 -8.28
CA GLU A 28 8.95 11.80 -6.89
C GLU A 28 8.27 13.10 -6.48
N TYR A 29 7.72 13.13 -5.29
CA TYR A 29 7.10 14.32 -4.73
C TYR A 29 7.05 14.26 -3.21
N GLU A 30 6.77 15.42 -2.60
CA GLU A 30 6.60 15.52 -1.16
C GLU A 30 5.16 15.83 -0.79
N ARG A 31 4.72 15.25 0.33
CA ARG A 31 3.45 15.58 0.95
C ARG A 31 3.63 15.67 2.47
N GLU A 32 3.28 16.79 3.05
CA GLU A 32 3.49 17.08 4.48
C GLU A 32 4.95 16.85 4.95
N GLY A 33 5.93 17.12 4.10
CA GLY A 33 7.35 16.90 4.38
C GLY A 33 7.80 15.44 4.35
N LEU A 34 7.00 14.54 3.79
CA LEU A 34 7.35 13.14 3.59
C LEU A 34 7.58 12.88 2.10
N HIS A 35 8.71 12.25 1.78
CA HIS A 35 9.04 11.87 0.41
C HIS A 35 8.24 10.67 -0.04
N ILE A 36 7.67 10.78 -1.24
CA ILE A 36 6.91 9.73 -1.89
C ILE A 36 7.53 9.48 -3.26
N HIS A 37 7.84 8.22 -3.51
CA HIS A 37 8.23 7.73 -4.82
C HIS A 37 7.08 6.91 -5.39
N GLU A 38 6.61 7.28 -6.57
CA GLU A 38 5.57 6.58 -7.31
C GLU A 38 6.15 6.02 -8.59
N ALA A 39 5.94 4.73 -8.83
CA ALA A 39 6.30 4.06 -10.07
C ALA A 39 5.06 3.39 -10.66
N GLU A 40 4.90 3.47 -11.97
CA GLU A 40 3.84 2.79 -12.70
C GLU A 40 4.43 1.90 -13.79
N VAL A 41 4.10 0.63 -13.73
CA VAL A 41 4.50 -0.38 -14.72
C VAL A 41 3.32 -0.61 -15.65
N THR A 42 3.46 -0.21 -16.92
CA THR A 42 2.35 -0.20 -17.89
C THR A 42 2.43 -1.29 -18.95
N THR A 43 3.58 -1.94 -19.12
CA THR A 43 3.78 -2.98 -20.14
C THR A 43 4.22 -4.31 -19.54
N GLU A 44 3.77 -5.41 -20.14
CA GLU A 44 4.17 -6.76 -19.75
C GLU A 44 5.69 -6.98 -19.88
N ARG A 45 6.34 -6.34 -20.84
CA ARG A 45 7.79 -6.42 -21.01
C ARG A 45 8.50 -5.81 -19.80
N ALA A 46 8.08 -4.62 -19.36
CA ALA A 46 8.61 -3.98 -18.17
C ALA A 46 8.31 -4.82 -16.92
N ALA A 47 7.12 -5.37 -16.82
CA ALA A 47 6.72 -6.24 -15.72
C ALA A 47 7.64 -7.48 -15.59
N GLN A 48 7.95 -8.11 -16.71
CA GLN A 48 8.88 -9.26 -16.73
C GLN A 48 10.31 -8.86 -16.35
N LEU A 49 10.81 -7.73 -16.86
CA LEU A 49 12.16 -7.25 -16.55
C LEU A 49 12.31 -6.89 -15.06
N LEU A 50 11.28 -6.27 -14.48
CA LEU A 50 11.26 -5.88 -13.08
C LEU A 50 10.88 -7.02 -12.13
N GLY A 51 10.31 -8.11 -12.64
CA GLY A 51 9.73 -9.16 -11.80
C GLY A 51 8.54 -8.66 -10.96
N LYS A 52 7.85 -7.62 -11.43
CA LYS A 52 6.71 -6.97 -10.77
C LYS A 52 5.54 -6.91 -11.76
N PRO A 53 4.30 -7.21 -11.36
CA PRO A 53 3.13 -7.08 -12.24
C PRO A 53 2.93 -5.64 -12.75
N CYS A 54 2.19 -5.47 -13.84
CA CYS A 54 1.70 -4.17 -14.24
C CYS A 54 0.86 -3.56 -13.12
N GLY A 55 1.05 -2.27 -12.85
CA GLY A 55 0.36 -1.58 -11.78
C GLY A 55 1.12 -0.40 -11.21
N ARG A 56 0.51 0.25 -10.20
CA ARG A 56 1.09 1.39 -9.47
C ARG A 56 1.74 0.93 -8.18
N TYR A 57 2.90 1.47 -7.91
CA TYR A 57 3.72 1.20 -6.73
C TYR A 57 4.02 2.52 -6.03
N LEU A 58 3.69 2.61 -4.76
CA LEU A 58 3.92 3.80 -3.94
C LEU A 58 4.86 3.45 -2.80
N THR A 59 5.96 4.18 -2.69
CA THR A 59 6.92 4.06 -1.59
C THR A 59 6.89 5.35 -0.78
N LEU A 60 6.62 5.24 0.51
CA LEU A 60 6.60 6.35 1.45
C LEU A 60 7.83 6.27 2.35
N SER A 61 8.67 7.32 2.36
CA SER A 61 9.79 7.41 3.29
C SER A 61 9.30 7.75 4.70
N LEU A 62 9.73 6.97 5.69
CA LEU A 62 9.41 7.15 7.09
C LEU A 62 10.63 7.62 7.91
N GLU A 63 11.59 8.31 7.29
CA GLU A 63 12.79 8.79 7.99
C GLU A 63 12.47 9.69 9.17
N ALA A 64 11.53 10.63 9.01
CA ALA A 64 11.10 11.52 10.08
C ALA A 64 10.55 10.75 11.29
N LEU A 65 9.79 9.67 11.03
CA LEU A 65 9.28 8.79 12.07
C LEU A 65 10.42 8.01 12.76
N SER A 66 11.37 7.51 11.98
CA SER A 66 12.57 6.81 12.47
C SER A 66 13.43 7.71 13.36
N ARG A 67 13.54 9.01 13.02
CA ARG A 67 14.24 10.02 13.80
C ARG A 67 13.45 10.56 14.99
N ARG A 68 12.19 10.12 15.18
CA ARG A 68 11.27 10.58 16.22
C ARG A 68 11.05 12.10 16.21
N GLU A 69 10.97 12.68 15.01
CA GLU A 69 10.67 14.10 14.86
C GLU A 69 9.26 14.40 15.38
N GLU A 70 9.07 15.62 15.88
CA GLU A 70 7.78 16.08 16.36
C GLU A 70 6.73 16.00 15.24
N GLU A 71 5.50 15.59 15.58
CA GLU A 71 4.40 15.40 14.62
C GLU A 71 4.66 14.38 13.50
N ALA A 72 5.80 13.65 13.50
CA ALA A 72 6.12 12.69 12.44
C ALA A 72 5.07 11.57 12.34
N PHE A 73 4.62 11.03 13.48
CA PHE A 73 3.66 9.94 13.49
C PHE A 73 2.29 10.35 12.90
N PRO A 74 1.60 11.39 13.38
CA PRO A 74 0.31 11.78 12.82
C PRO A 74 0.40 12.22 11.35
N ARG A 75 1.50 12.87 10.93
CA ARG A 75 1.75 13.19 9.52
C ARG A 75 1.86 11.92 8.68
N SER A 76 2.66 10.96 9.12
CA SER A 76 2.84 9.69 8.40
C SER A 76 1.52 8.93 8.25
N VAL A 77 0.69 8.91 9.29
CA VAL A 77 -0.64 8.27 9.24
C VAL A 77 -1.54 8.95 8.21
N ARG A 78 -1.63 10.29 8.21
CA ARG A 78 -2.46 11.02 7.25
C ARG A 78 -2.01 10.80 5.80
N VAL A 79 -0.69 10.91 5.56
CA VAL A 79 -0.14 10.73 4.22
C VAL A 79 -0.34 9.28 3.74
N LEU A 80 -0.06 8.29 4.58
CA LEU A 80 -0.26 6.88 4.25
C LEU A 80 -1.73 6.57 3.94
N ALA A 81 -2.65 7.06 4.76
CA ALA A 81 -4.09 6.88 4.52
C ALA A 81 -4.52 7.45 3.17
N ALA A 82 -4.06 8.66 2.84
CA ALA A 82 -4.36 9.29 1.56
C ALA A 82 -3.73 8.55 0.37
N LEU A 83 -2.54 7.96 0.52
CA LEU A 83 -1.93 7.13 -0.53
C LEU A 83 -2.73 5.84 -0.75
N ILE A 84 -3.13 5.17 0.34
CA ILE A 84 -3.98 3.96 0.27
C ILE A 84 -5.29 4.28 -0.44
N GLU A 85 -5.92 5.41 -0.14
CA GLU A 85 -7.16 5.84 -0.78
C GLU A 85 -7.02 5.94 -2.30
N THR A 86 -5.86 6.41 -2.81
CA THR A 86 -5.61 6.48 -4.27
C THR A 86 -5.47 5.12 -4.95
N LEU A 87 -5.21 4.07 -4.20
CA LEU A 87 -5.07 2.70 -4.71
C LEU A 87 -6.37 1.90 -4.60
N LEU A 88 -7.31 2.36 -3.78
CA LEU A 88 -8.61 1.70 -3.63
C LEU A 88 -9.52 2.02 -4.82
N PRO A 89 -10.40 1.09 -5.21
CA PRO A 89 -11.47 1.37 -6.18
C PRO A 89 -12.35 2.53 -5.67
N PRO A 90 -13.04 3.26 -6.56
CA PRO A 90 -13.95 4.34 -6.17
C PRO A 90 -14.96 3.91 -5.10
N LEU A 91 -15.39 4.85 -4.24
CA LEU A 91 -16.32 4.58 -3.12
C LEU A 91 -17.72 4.13 -3.57
N ASP A 92 -18.13 4.52 -4.76
CA ASP A 92 -19.38 4.11 -5.41
C ASP A 92 -19.35 2.67 -5.94
N SER A 93 -18.18 2.06 -5.94
CA SER A 93 -18.03 0.64 -6.29
C SER A 93 -18.66 -0.24 -5.24
N ALA A 94 -19.63 -1.07 -5.63
CA ALA A 94 -20.19 -2.13 -4.78
C ALA A 94 -19.21 -3.27 -4.50
N ALA A 95 -18.01 -3.22 -5.10
CA ALA A 95 -17.00 -4.24 -4.93
C ALA A 95 -16.49 -4.29 -3.48
N PRO A 96 -16.49 -5.46 -2.84
CA PRO A 96 -15.98 -5.60 -1.49
C PRO A 96 -14.47 -5.40 -1.45
N VAL A 97 -13.99 -4.81 -0.35
CA VAL A 97 -12.55 -4.71 -0.04
C VAL A 97 -12.20 -5.82 0.93
N LEU A 98 -11.22 -6.64 0.58
CA LEU A 98 -10.62 -7.62 1.48
C LEU A 98 -9.31 -7.08 2.03
N ILE A 99 -9.21 -7.02 3.35
CA ILE A 99 -7.99 -6.67 4.06
C ILE A 99 -7.43 -7.94 4.69
N ALA A 100 -6.23 -8.33 4.26
CA ALA A 100 -5.53 -9.50 4.77
C ALA A 100 -4.31 -9.07 5.59
N GLY A 101 -4.34 -9.30 6.90
CA GLY A 101 -3.23 -9.09 7.81
C GLY A 101 -2.33 -10.33 7.83
N LEU A 102 -1.21 -10.28 7.10
CA LEU A 102 -0.26 -11.38 7.04
C LEU A 102 0.81 -11.23 8.13
N GLY A 103 1.22 -12.34 8.71
CA GLY A 103 2.29 -12.39 9.70
C GLY A 103 1.90 -13.07 11.00
N SER A 104 2.80 -13.05 11.98
CA SER A 104 2.60 -13.68 13.30
C SER A 104 2.52 -12.65 14.41
N ARG A 105 1.48 -12.73 15.24
CA ARG A 105 1.30 -11.86 16.41
C ARG A 105 2.40 -12.02 17.47
N SER A 106 3.04 -13.18 17.52
CA SER A 106 4.08 -13.50 18.50
C SER A 106 5.46 -12.97 18.14
N ILE A 107 5.67 -12.57 16.89
CA ILE A 107 6.94 -12.07 16.39
C ILE A 107 6.80 -10.58 16.11
N THR A 108 7.44 -9.72 16.91
CA THR A 108 7.24 -8.26 16.89
C THR A 108 7.35 -7.63 15.49
N PRO A 109 8.40 -7.87 14.70
CA PRO A 109 8.50 -7.27 13.36
C PRO A 109 7.44 -7.82 12.39
N ASP A 110 6.94 -9.02 12.60
CA ASP A 110 5.96 -9.69 11.76
C ASP A 110 4.50 -9.46 12.21
N ALA A 111 4.31 -8.78 13.34
CA ALA A 111 2.98 -8.55 13.92
C ALA A 111 2.22 -7.37 13.29
N VAL A 112 2.84 -6.59 12.41
CA VAL A 112 2.23 -5.38 11.82
C VAL A 112 0.94 -5.71 11.07
N GLY A 113 0.95 -6.72 10.20
CA GLY A 113 -0.22 -7.13 9.42
C GLY A 113 -1.40 -7.52 10.31
N PRO A 114 -1.27 -8.53 11.20
CA PRO A 114 -2.36 -8.94 12.08
C PRO A 114 -2.87 -7.82 12.99
N ARG A 115 -1.97 -7.00 13.56
CA ARG A 115 -2.38 -5.87 14.41
C ARG A 115 -3.09 -4.78 13.65
N SER A 116 -2.68 -4.47 12.42
CA SER A 116 -3.39 -3.52 11.57
C SER A 116 -4.78 -4.02 11.22
N ALA A 117 -4.92 -5.30 10.89
CA ALA A 117 -6.20 -5.92 10.59
C ALA A 117 -7.19 -5.89 11.78
N ASP A 118 -6.69 -5.95 13.02
CA ASP A 118 -7.52 -5.81 14.23
C ASP A 118 -8.20 -4.44 14.37
N HIS A 119 -7.63 -3.40 13.77
CA HIS A 119 -8.18 -2.04 13.81
C HIS A 119 -9.12 -1.74 12.65
N VAL A 120 -9.29 -2.68 11.73
CA VAL A 120 -10.20 -2.52 10.60
C VAL A 120 -11.63 -2.88 10.98
N ILE A 121 -12.55 -1.99 10.69
CA ILE A 121 -13.99 -2.25 10.85
C ILE A 121 -14.49 -3.08 9.67
N ALA A 122 -14.77 -4.35 9.88
CA ALA A 122 -15.40 -5.21 8.89
C ALA A 122 -16.88 -4.83 8.77
N THR A 123 -17.27 -4.27 7.64
CA THR A 123 -18.62 -3.69 7.44
C THR A 123 -19.60 -4.62 6.72
N ARG A 124 -19.12 -5.63 5.99
CA ARG A 124 -19.97 -6.49 5.17
C ARG A 124 -21.12 -7.11 5.94
N HIS A 125 -20.88 -7.61 7.15
CA HIS A 125 -21.91 -8.23 7.97
C HIS A 125 -22.89 -7.21 8.55
N LEU A 126 -22.45 -5.96 8.79
CA LEU A 126 -23.31 -4.87 9.26
C LEU A 126 -24.31 -4.47 8.16
N ILE A 127 -23.84 -4.35 6.92
CA ILE A 127 -24.69 -4.06 5.75
C ILE A 127 -25.77 -5.14 5.58
N SER A 128 -25.42 -6.42 5.77
CA SER A 128 -26.38 -7.52 5.64
C SER A 128 -27.41 -7.56 6.77
N ARG A 129 -27.03 -7.15 7.99
CA ARG A 129 -27.89 -7.23 9.17
C ARG A 129 -28.77 -6.00 9.39
N SER A 130 -28.27 -4.84 9.04
CA SER A 130 -28.93 -3.55 9.31
C SER A 130 -28.71 -2.60 8.12
N PRO A 131 -29.27 -2.94 6.95
CA PRO A 131 -29.07 -2.14 5.74
C PRO A 131 -29.58 -0.70 5.88
N GLU A 132 -30.58 -0.47 6.73
CA GLU A 132 -31.12 0.87 7.01
C GLU A 132 -30.09 1.87 7.55
N PHE A 133 -29.04 1.38 8.22
CA PHE A 133 -27.95 2.21 8.76
C PHE A 133 -26.67 2.15 7.93
N PHE A 134 -26.41 1.05 7.27
CA PHE A 134 -25.11 0.75 6.68
C PHE A 134 -25.12 0.56 5.16
N ALA A 135 -26.26 0.76 4.46
CA ALA A 135 -26.35 0.54 3.02
C ALA A 135 -25.36 1.41 2.21
N SER A 136 -25.03 2.61 2.70
CA SER A 136 -24.07 3.51 2.07
C SER A 136 -22.59 3.19 2.38
N TRP A 137 -22.34 2.24 3.26
CA TRP A 137 -21.00 1.87 3.64
C TRP A 137 -20.41 0.89 2.63
N ARG A 138 -19.10 0.99 2.43
CA ARG A 138 -18.37 0.04 1.60
C ARG A 138 -18.30 -1.31 2.31
N PRO A 139 -18.57 -2.43 1.60
CA PRO A 139 -18.38 -3.77 2.19
C PRO A 139 -16.87 -4.04 2.38
N VAL A 140 -16.47 -4.17 3.64
CA VAL A 140 -15.10 -4.50 4.04
C VAL A 140 -15.09 -5.84 4.76
N LEU A 141 -14.16 -6.71 4.37
CA LEU A 141 -13.83 -7.97 5.04
C LEU A 141 -12.42 -7.86 5.63
N SER A 142 -12.22 -8.41 6.79
CA SER A 142 -10.91 -8.54 7.41
C SER A 142 -10.56 -10.02 7.59
N LEU A 143 -9.35 -10.38 7.17
CA LEU A 143 -8.77 -11.71 7.33
C LEU A 143 -7.42 -11.58 8.02
N ILE A 144 -7.23 -12.35 9.07
CA ILE A 144 -5.94 -12.49 9.75
C ILE A 144 -5.43 -13.88 9.43
N HIS A 145 -4.28 -13.94 8.81
CA HIS A 145 -3.58 -15.20 8.57
C HIS A 145 -2.46 -15.35 9.60
N ILE A 146 -2.49 -16.46 10.30
CA ILE A 146 -1.48 -16.85 11.32
C ILE A 146 -0.56 -17.90 10.70
#